data_52692a524c4e9e43e10d24baea82543a
#
_entry.id   52692a524c4e9e43e10d24baea82543a
#
_cell.length_a   1.000
_cell.length_b   1.000
_cell.length_c   1.000
_cell.angle_alpha   90.00
_cell.angle_beta   90.00
_cell.angle_gamma   90.00
#
_symmetry.space_group_name_H-M   'P 1'
#
loop_
_entity.id
_entity.type
_entity.pdbx_description
1 polymer ?
#
loop_
_entity_poly.entity_id
_entity_poly.type
_entity_poly.pdbx_seq_one_letter_code
_entity_poly.pdbx_strand_id
1 'polypeptide(L)'
;MARAETDCGTVGEFGALPLSARVHVDFGAQCAKGRNHPVNGDHHLICRLGRSQEALLTSLPNDIIGGRFDEYGYGMIVADGLGSAIESEAAARTAITTLVRLCVYFGKWNLRIDDDEIEHEIKTRADRFFRHIDLALHRESMRGPVPNLQTSLTGTFGAGDQLFFAHVGHTRAYLFRDRILTQLTRDHTIASRRTRAFSQVPLVDVTVLTRDLTHFLEQTIGMSGSTGPRVDVGNFRLEDSDLILVCSNGVTDNVEEATLSDILSSGRPPDELCGTLVDLAMRSGGEDDATALIARYHIPA
;
A
#
# COMPACT_ATOMS: atom_id res chain seq x y z
N MET A 1 -1.77 -10.19 -62.39
CA MET A 1 -0.94 -10.53 -61.24
C MET A 1 -1.28 -9.60 -60.09
N ALA A 2 -2.24 -10.01 -59.27
CA ALA A 2 -2.68 -9.28 -58.07
C ALA A 2 -1.63 -9.55 -56.96
N ARG A 3 -1.06 -8.47 -56.42
CA ARG A 3 -0.31 -8.54 -55.16
C ARG A 3 -1.32 -8.75 -54.03
N ALA A 4 -1.20 -9.84 -53.32
CA ALA A 4 -1.87 -10.06 -52.05
C ALA A 4 -1.28 -9.05 -51.06
N GLU A 5 -2.07 -8.10 -50.63
CA GLU A 5 -1.84 -7.31 -49.40
C GLU A 5 -1.98 -8.27 -48.23
N THR A 6 -0.88 -8.68 -47.66
CA THR A 6 -0.84 -9.33 -46.35
C THR A 6 -1.22 -8.26 -45.31
N ASP A 7 -2.44 -8.32 -44.86
CA ASP A 7 -2.93 -7.57 -43.72
C ASP A 7 -2.09 -7.99 -42.50
N CYS A 8 -1.15 -7.12 -42.12
CA CYS A 8 -0.30 -7.32 -40.94
C CYS A 8 -1.06 -6.75 -39.72
N GLY A 9 -2.11 -7.50 -39.30
CA GLY A 9 -2.94 -7.15 -38.13
C GLY A 9 -2.21 -7.16 -36.78
N THR A 10 -0.89 -7.35 -36.76
CA THR A 10 -0.08 -7.43 -35.53
C THR A 10 0.66 -6.12 -35.16
N VAL A 11 0.70 -5.12 -36.04
CA VAL A 11 1.39 -3.85 -35.75
C VAL A 11 0.65 -3.02 -34.68
N GLY A 12 -0.67 -3.19 -34.52
CA GLY A 12 -1.45 -2.51 -33.50
C GLY A 12 -1.16 -2.95 -32.07
N GLU A 13 -0.78 -4.21 -31.86
CA GLU A 13 -0.52 -4.75 -30.50
C GLU A 13 0.84 -4.34 -29.92
N PHE A 14 1.84 -4.08 -30.75
CA PHE A 14 3.17 -3.70 -30.30
C PHE A 14 3.48 -2.21 -30.45
N GLY A 15 2.66 -1.46 -31.16
CA GLY A 15 2.89 -0.02 -31.43
C GLY A 15 2.31 0.93 -30.40
N ALA A 16 1.35 0.52 -29.58
CA ALA A 16 0.78 1.36 -28.52
C ALA A 16 1.60 1.19 -27.22
N LEU A 17 1.95 2.33 -26.59
CA LEU A 17 2.54 2.29 -25.24
C LEU A 17 1.57 1.59 -24.28
N PRO A 18 2.08 0.70 -23.40
CA PRO A 18 1.24 0.06 -22.40
C PRO A 18 0.59 1.10 -21.50
N LEU A 19 -0.55 0.76 -20.90
CA LEU A 19 -1.31 1.67 -20.03
C LEU A 19 -0.44 2.20 -18.89
N SER A 20 0.42 1.37 -18.31
CA SER A 20 1.38 1.75 -17.25
C SER A 20 2.39 2.84 -17.65
N ALA A 21 2.65 3.03 -18.94
CA ALA A 21 3.47 4.14 -19.45
C ALA A 21 2.66 5.44 -19.61
N ARG A 22 1.32 5.38 -19.57
CA ARG A 22 0.43 6.52 -19.79
C ARG A 22 -0.29 6.99 -18.53
N VAL A 23 -0.28 6.19 -17.47
CA VAL A 23 -0.89 6.54 -16.19
C VAL A 23 -0.03 7.59 -15.48
N HIS A 24 -0.67 8.66 -15.03
CA HIS A 24 -0.08 9.67 -14.16
C HIS A 24 -0.68 9.57 -12.77
N VAL A 25 0.12 9.85 -11.73
CA VAL A 25 -0.35 9.79 -10.34
C VAL A 25 0.16 11.01 -9.59
N ASP A 26 -0.78 11.75 -8.98
CA ASP A 26 -0.47 12.81 -8.04
C ASP A 26 -0.43 12.26 -6.62
N PHE A 27 0.58 12.65 -5.85
CA PHE A 27 0.78 12.16 -4.50
C PHE A 27 0.76 13.27 -3.46
N GLY A 28 0.28 12.91 -2.27
CA GLY A 28 0.45 13.69 -1.06
C GLY A 28 0.90 12.80 0.08
N ALA A 29 1.65 13.37 1.01
CA ALA A 29 2.09 12.71 2.22
C ALA A 29 2.16 13.71 3.37
N GLN A 30 1.66 13.32 4.53
CA GLN A 30 1.79 14.08 5.76
C GLN A 30 1.93 13.12 6.93
N CYS A 31 2.78 13.50 7.89
CA CYS A 31 2.88 12.82 9.17
C CYS A 31 3.04 13.83 10.30
N ALA A 32 2.54 13.49 11.47
CA ALA A 32 2.70 14.25 12.69
C ALA A 32 2.99 13.33 13.86
N LYS A 33 3.87 13.78 14.72
CA LYS A 33 4.21 13.06 15.95
C LYS A 33 3.11 13.28 17.01
N GLY A 34 2.68 12.20 17.66
CA GLY A 34 1.76 12.22 18.78
C GLY A 34 2.27 13.04 19.97
N ARG A 35 1.34 13.62 20.73
CA ARG A 35 1.69 14.49 21.87
C ARG A 35 2.44 13.73 22.97
N ASN A 36 2.12 12.46 23.13
CA ASN A 36 2.68 11.62 24.18
C ASN A 36 3.98 10.94 23.75
N HIS A 37 4.39 11.07 22.48
CA HIS A 37 5.57 10.43 21.94
C HIS A 37 6.77 11.39 21.87
N PRO A 38 7.98 11.00 22.30
CA PRO A 38 9.19 11.83 22.16
C PRO A 38 9.70 11.87 20.71
N VAL A 39 9.47 10.80 19.95
CA VAL A 39 9.79 10.68 18.51
C VAL A 39 8.59 10.10 17.77
N ASN A 40 8.50 10.32 16.47
CA ASN A 40 7.50 9.71 15.62
C ASN A 40 7.87 8.24 15.36
N GLY A 41 7.00 7.31 15.73
CA GLY A 41 7.14 5.87 15.50
C GLY A 41 6.61 5.41 14.15
N ASP A 42 5.90 6.29 13.43
CA ASP A 42 5.45 6.04 12.07
C ASP A 42 6.56 6.33 11.07
N HIS A 43 6.66 5.49 10.06
CA HIS A 43 7.41 5.78 8.84
C HIS A 43 6.59 5.53 7.58
N HIS A 44 6.89 6.28 6.54
CA HIS A 44 6.21 6.12 5.26
C HIS A 44 7.18 6.24 4.08
N LEU A 45 6.74 5.73 2.94
CA LEU A 45 7.44 5.87 1.67
C LEU A 45 6.44 5.95 0.53
N ILE A 46 6.64 6.91 -0.37
CA ILE A 46 6.08 6.90 -1.72
C ILE A 46 7.25 6.70 -2.68
N CYS A 47 7.14 5.75 -3.57
CA CYS A 47 8.19 5.46 -4.55
C CYS A 47 7.62 5.21 -5.94
N ARG A 48 8.42 5.56 -6.93
CA ARG A 48 8.20 5.19 -8.33
C ARG A 48 9.25 4.15 -8.73
N LEU A 49 8.79 3.02 -9.21
CA LEU A 49 9.62 2.00 -9.83
C LEU A 49 9.50 2.14 -11.34
N GLY A 50 10.60 2.05 -12.05
CA GLY A 50 10.63 2.21 -13.50
C GLY A 50 11.29 1.04 -14.20
N ARG A 51 10.80 0.74 -15.39
CA ARG A 51 11.45 -0.12 -16.37
C ARG A 51 11.60 0.69 -17.65
N SER A 52 12.82 0.70 -18.22
CA SER A 52 13.10 1.35 -19.49
C SER A 52 13.78 0.39 -20.44
N GLN A 53 13.48 0.54 -21.71
CA GLN A 53 14.17 -0.13 -22.80
C GLN A 53 14.49 0.90 -23.88
N GLU A 54 15.71 0.86 -24.39
CA GLU A 54 16.17 1.71 -25.49
C GLU A 54 16.87 0.84 -26.54
N ALA A 55 16.45 0.94 -27.78
CA ALA A 55 17.13 0.29 -28.88
C ALA A 55 18.35 1.14 -29.29
N LEU A 56 19.55 0.67 -28.97
CA LEU A 56 20.80 1.36 -29.30
C LEU A 56 21.22 1.14 -30.74
N LEU A 57 21.09 -0.10 -31.23
CA LEU A 57 21.41 -0.48 -32.62
C LEU A 57 20.40 -1.55 -33.06
N THR A 58 19.88 -1.41 -34.28
CA THR A 58 18.94 -2.38 -34.85
C THR A 58 19.04 -2.37 -36.37
N SER A 59 18.79 -3.51 -36.99
CA SER A 59 18.56 -3.65 -38.43
C SER A 59 17.08 -3.58 -38.81
N LEU A 60 16.19 -3.46 -37.83
CA LEU A 60 14.75 -3.38 -38.06
C LEU A 60 14.33 -1.92 -38.31
N PRO A 61 13.26 -1.69 -39.06
CA PRO A 61 12.67 -0.36 -39.22
C PRO A 61 12.29 0.26 -37.87
N ASN A 62 12.48 1.57 -37.73
CA ASN A 62 12.24 2.30 -36.48
C ASN A 62 10.77 2.29 -36.02
N ASP A 63 9.84 2.11 -36.95
CA ASP A 63 8.40 2.00 -36.70
C ASP A 63 7.99 0.66 -36.06
N ILE A 64 8.86 -0.36 -36.15
CA ILE A 64 8.59 -1.69 -35.57
C ILE A 64 8.97 -1.78 -34.10
N ILE A 65 10.05 -1.13 -33.67
CA ILE A 65 10.59 -1.32 -32.29
C ILE A 65 10.29 -0.16 -31.37
N GLY A 66 10.08 1.05 -31.89
CA GLY A 66 10.09 2.25 -31.08
C GLY A 66 11.48 2.54 -30.47
N GLY A 67 11.91 3.79 -30.43
CA GLY A 67 13.27 4.12 -29.98
C GLY A 67 13.50 3.91 -28.49
N ARG A 68 12.53 4.30 -27.66
CA ARG A 68 12.60 4.21 -26.20
C ARG A 68 11.23 3.87 -25.61
N PHE A 69 11.26 3.06 -24.58
CA PHE A 69 10.08 2.65 -23.82
C PHE A 69 10.34 2.83 -22.34
N ASP A 70 9.50 3.59 -21.66
CA ASP A 70 9.50 3.78 -20.21
C ASP A 70 8.16 3.35 -19.63
N GLU A 71 8.19 2.59 -18.55
CA GLU A 71 7.00 2.11 -17.84
C GLU A 71 7.19 2.30 -16.34
N TYR A 72 6.15 2.71 -15.64
CA TYR A 72 6.22 3.04 -14.24
C TYR A 72 5.18 2.30 -13.40
N GLY A 73 5.57 1.92 -12.18
CA GLY A 73 4.70 1.52 -11.12
C GLY A 73 4.92 2.39 -9.90
N TYR A 74 3.91 2.53 -9.07
CA TYR A 74 3.90 3.44 -7.95
C TYR A 74 3.58 2.68 -6.66
N GLY A 75 4.43 2.83 -5.65
CA GLY A 75 4.25 2.22 -4.33
C GLY A 75 3.99 3.27 -3.26
N MET A 76 3.05 2.98 -2.37
CA MET A 76 2.85 3.72 -1.13
C MET A 76 2.93 2.75 0.05
N ILE A 77 3.64 3.12 1.10
CA ILE A 77 3.89 2.25 2.25
C ILE A 77 3.76 3.10 3.52
N VAL A 78 3.00 2.60 4.48
CA VAL A 78 2.95 3.10 5.85
C VAL A 78 3.32 1.97 6.79
N ALA A 79 4.27 2.22 7.68
CA ALA A 79 4.64 1.37 8.78
C ALA A 79 4.44 2.14 10.08
N ASP A 80 3.71 1.54 11.00
CA ASP A 80 3.43 2.07 12.33
C ASP A 80 4.07 1.14 13.35
N GLY A 81 5.09 1.65 14.03
CA GLY A 81 5.88 0.89 14.98
C GLY A 81 5.19 0.77 16.33
N LEU A 82 5.46 -0.32 17.03
CA LEU A 82 4.82 -0.66 18.30
C LEU A 82 5.84 -0.70 19.44
N GLY A 83 5.39 -0.38 20.64
CA GLY A 83 6.20 -0.43 21.84
C GLY A 83 6.66 0.95 22.32
N SER A 84 7.84 1.02 22.94
CA SER A 84 8.42 2.31 23.34
C SER A 84 8.81 3.13 22.11
N ALA A 85 9.00 4.43 22.30
CA ALA A 85 9.34 5.34 21.20
C ALA A 85 10.57 4.93 20.38
N ILE A 86 11.58 4.33 21.05
CA ILE A 86 12.78 3.84 20.35
C ILE A 86 12.49 2.53 19.61
N GLU A 87 11.67 1.66 20.19
CA GLU A 87 11.26 0.40 19.55
C GLU A 87 10.38 0.66 18.33
N SER A 88 9.40 1.55 18.45
CA SER A 88 8.47 1.87 17.37
C SER A 88 9.18 2.49 16.16
N GLU A 89 10.02 3.52 16.38
CA GLU A 89 10.81 4.15 15.31
C GLU A 89 11.72 3.13 14.61
N ALA A 90 12.47 2.35 15.39
CA ALA A 90 13.41 1.38 14.85
C ALA A 90 12.68 0.27 14.06
N ALA A 91 11.53 -0.20 14.54
CA ALA A 91 10.75 -1.24 13.87
C ALA A 91 10.18 -0.76 12.52
N ALA A 92 9.49 0.37 12.50
CA ALA A 92 8.92 0.92 11.27
C ALA A 92 10.01 1.25 10.23
N ARG A 93 11.10 1.88 10.63
CA ARG A 93 12.25 2.17 9.78
C ARG A 93 12.88 0.90 9.20
N THR A 94 13.11 -0.12 10.05
CA THR A 94 13.70 -1.39 9.60
C THR A 94 12.79 -2.12 8.63
N ALA A 95 11.47 -2.10 8.86
CA ALA A 95 10.49 -2.72 7.98
C ALA A 95 10.50 -2.10 6.58
N ILE A 96 10.38 -0.77 6.48
CA ILE A 96 10.38 -0.06 5.18
C ILE A 96 11.74 -0.24 4.48
N THR A 97 12.86 -0.09 5.19
CA THR A 97 14.19 -0.25 4.59
C THR A 97 14.39 -1.66 4.04
N THR A 98 13.93 -2.67 4.76
CA THR A 98 14.00 -4.07 4.30
C THR A 98 13.13 -4.28 3.08
N LEU A 99 11.88 -3.78 3.07
CA LEU A 99 10.98 -3.90 1.93
C LEU A 99 11.57 -3.24 0.68
N VAL A 100 12.11 -2.03 0.79
CA VAL A 100 12.77 -1.33 -0.33
C VAL A 100 13.90 -2.17 -0.91
N ARG A 101 14.77 -2.73 -0.06
CA ARG A 101 15.85 -3.61 -0.51
C ARG A 101 15.33 -4.85 -1.23
N LEU A 102 14.27 -5.48 -0.70
CA LEU A 102 13.64 -6.63 -1.35
C LEU A 102 13.05 -6.26 -2.72
N CYS A 103 12.41 -5.10 -2.84
CA CYS A 103 11.89 -4.62 -4.12
C CYS A 103 13.00 -4.39 -5.15
N VAL A 104 14.13 -3.78 -4.74
CA VAL A 104 15.27 -3.54 -5.63
C VAL A 104 15.92 -4.84 -6.11
N TYR A 105 16.12 -5.81 -5.24
CA TYR A 105 16.85 -7.04 -5.57
C TYR A 105 15.98 -8.15 -6.15
N PHE A 106 14.71 -8.22 -5.77
CA PHE A 106 13.81 -9.33 -6.11
C PHE A 106 12.50 -8.88 -6.77
N GLY A 107 12.31 -7.58 -6.95
CA GLY A 107 11.17 -7.05 -7.66
C GLY A 107 11.21 -7.47 -9.14
N LYS A 108 10.30 -8.34 -9.54
CA LYS A 108 10.05 -8.64 -10.94
C LYS A 108 8.89 -7.78 -11.42
N TRP A 109 9.09 -7.14 -12.54
CA TRP A 109 8.06 -6.36 -13.22
C TRP A 109 7.37 -7.25 -14.26
N ASN A 110 6.46 -8.13 -13.83
CA ASN A 110 5.69 -8.98 -14.72
C ASN A 110 4.21 -8.54 -14.66
N LEU A 111 3.84 -7.53 -15.43
CA LEU A 111 2.48 -6.99 -15.48
C LEU A 111 1.61 -7.55 -16.61
N ARG A 112 2.05 -8.60 -17.28
CA ARG A 112 1.36 -9.25 -18.40
C ARG A 112 1.23 -10.76 -18.18
N ILE A 113 0.82 -11.14 -16.96
CA ILE A 113 0.47 -12.52 -16.64
C ILE A 113 -1.07 -12.56 -16.64
N ASP A 114 -1.67 -13.66 -17.03
CA ASP A 114 -3.11 -13.87 -16.93
C ASP A 114 -3.60 -13.61 -15.50
N ASP A 115 -4.81 -13.06 -15.36
CA ASP A 115 -5.31 -12.50 -14.09
C ASP A 115 -5.20 -13.50 -12.91
N ASP A 116 -5.46 -14.79 -13.14
CA ASP A 116 -5.36 -15.84 -12.11
C ASP A 116 -3.91 -16.12 -11.66
N GLU A 117 -2.94 -16.03 -12.57
CA GLU A 117 -1.52 -16.21 -12.24
C GLU A 117 -0.95 -15.00 -11.50
N ILE A 118 -1.44 -13.79 -11.80
CA ILE A 118 -1.02 -12.54 -11.14
C ILE A 118 -1.36 -12.60 -9.65
N GLU A 119 -2.58 -12.98 -9.29
CA GLU A 119 -3.02 -13.01 -7.90
C GLU A 119 -2.15 -13.98 -7.08
N HIS A 120 -1.91 -15.18 -7.61
CA HIS A 120 -1.07 -16.17 -6.94
C HIS A 120 0.39 -15.71 -6.80
N GLU A 121 0.97 -15.10 -7.83
CA GLU A 121 2.35 -14.60 -7.78
C GLU A 121 2.48 -13.45 -6.77
N ILE A 122 1.53 -12.51 -6.73
CA ILE A 122 1.56 -11.38 -5.81
C ILE A 122 1.41 -11.86 -4.37
N LYS A 123 0.48 -12.78 -4.10
CA LYS A 123 0.33 -13.38 -2.78
C LYS A 123 1.61 -14.06 -2.32
N THR A 124 2.19 -14.91 -3.16
CA THR A 124 3.45 -15.62 -2.88
C THR A 124 4.59 -14.63 -2.62
N ARG A 125 4.64 -13.54 -3.37
CA ARG A 125 5.66 -12.50 -3.22
C ARG A 125 5.46 -11.68 -1.95
N ALA A 126 4.22 -11.29 -1.64
CA ALA A 126 3.88 -10.59 -0.41
C ALA A 126 4.24 -11.43 0.81
N ASP A 127 3.80 -12.69 0.86
CA ASP A 127 4.14 -13.62 1.95
C ASP A 127 5.65 -13.75 2.14
N ARG A 128 6.40 -13.87 1.03
CA ARG A 128 7.87 -13.95 1.07
C ARG A 128 8.51 -12.66 1.58
N PHE A 129 8.04 -11.50 1.14
CA PHE A 129 8.60 -10.20 1.53
C PHE A 129 8.30 -9.92 3.00
N PHE A 130 7.07 -10.10 3.44
CA PHE A 130 6.67 -9.89 4.83
C PHE A 130 7.39 -10.85 5.80
N ARG A 131 7.59 -12.11 5.40
CA ARG A 131 8.42 -13.06 6.15
C ARG A 131 9.88 -12.59 6.27
N HIS A 132 10.46 -12.01 5.22
CA HIS A 132 11.83 -11.48 5.28
C HIS A 132 11.92 -10.25 6.18
N ILE A 133 10.89 -9.38 6.17
CA ILE A 133 10.80 -8.24 7.07
C ILE A 133 10.69 -8.73 8.52
N ASP A 134 9.81 -9.70 8.79
CA ASP A 134 9.65 -10.32 10.11
C ASP A 134 10.97 -10.89 10.65
N LEU A 135 11.69 -11.64 9.81
CA LEU A 135 13.02 -12.15 10.16
C LEU A 135 14.07 -11.04 10.36
N ALA A 136 13.98 -9.94 9.62
CA ALA A 136 14.89 -8.81 9.79
C ALA A 136 14.67 -8.12 11.15
N LEU A 137 13.41 -7.85 11.50
CA LEU A 137 13.03 -7.30 12.80
C LEU A 137 13.43 -8.20 13.94
N HIS A 138 13.18 -9.50 13.81
CA HIS A 138 13.60 -10.48 14.83
C HIS A 138 15.12 -10.51 15.01
N ARG A 139 15.89 -10.51 13.94
CA ARG A 139 17.37 -10.48 14.00
C ARG A 139 17.88 -9.20 14.64
N GLU A 140 17.30 -8.06 14.32
CA GLU A 140 17.63 -6.77 14.90
C GLU A 140 17.32 -6.75 16.39
N SER A 141 16.14 -7.25 16.79
CA SER A 141 15.74 -7.42 18.20
C SER A 141 16.71 -8.29 19.01
N MET A 142 17.25 -9.34 18.38
CA MET A 142 18.17 -10.28 19.06
C MET A 142 19.62 -9.78 19.13
N ARG A 143 20.07 -8.95 18.21
CA ARG A 143 21.46 -8.54 18.04
C ARG A 143 21.70 -7.06 18.29
N GLY A 144 20.67 -6.25 18.10
CA GLY A 144 20.72 -4.80 18.26
C GLY A 144 20.50 -4.37 19.70
N PRO A 145 20.63 -3.07 19.96
CA PRO A 145 20.40 -2.49 21.28
C PRO A 145 18.92 -2.38 21.66
N VAL A 146 18.01 -2.59 20.71
CA VAL A 146 16.57 -2.38 20.89
C VAL A 146 15.85 -3.72 20.76
N PRO A 147 15.23 -4.23 21.83
CA PRO A 147 14.48 -5.49 21.80
C PRO A 147 13.06 -5.30 21.24
N ASN A 148 12.37 -6.41 20.99
CA ASN A 148 10.92 -6.47 20.71
C ASN A 148 10.43 -5.57 19.56
N LEU A 149 11.19 -5.46 18.49
CA LEU A 149 10.82 -4.66 17.34
C LEU A 149 9.59 -5.24 16.63
N GLN A 150 8.48 -4.53 16.69
CA GLN A 150 7.22 -4.92 16.06
C GLN A 150 6.61 -3.73 15.31
N THR A 151 5.93 -4.00 14.21
CA THR A 151 5.26 -2.96 13.42
C THR A 151 4.04 -3.51 12.69
N SER A 152 3.05 -2.64 12.48
CA SER A 152 2.05 -2.79 11.43
C SER A 152 2.64 -2.30 10.12
N LEU A 153 2.20 -2.86 8.99
CA LEU A 153 2.65 -2.44 7.66
C LEU A 153 1.55 -2.62 6.64
N THR A 154 1.24 -1.55 5.93
CA THR A 154 0.40 -1.59 4.73
C THR A 154 1.17 -1.02 3.57
N GLY A 155 1.25 -1.80 2.49
CA GLY A 155 1.82 -1.36 1.22
C GLY A 155 0.83 -1.51 0.09
N THR A 156 0.79 -0.52 -0.81
CA THR A 156 0.07 -0.59 -2.08
C THR A 156 1.05 -0.46 -3.23
N PHE A 157 0.76 -1.11 -4.35
CA PHE A 157 1.54 -1.00 -5.58
C PHE A 157 0.60 -0.92 -6.78
N GLY A 158 0.65 0.20 -7.50
CA GLY A 158 -0.13 0.44 -8.71
C GLY A 158 0.73 0.39 -9.95
N ALA A 159 0.24 -0.27 -11.00
CA ALA A 159 0.87 -0.29 -12.30
C ALA A 159 -0.18 -0.41 -13.41
N GLY A 160 -0.21 0.57 -14.32
CA GLY A 160 -1.32 0.72 -15.23
C GLY A 160 -2.62 0.97 -14.43
N ASP A 161 -3.64 0.21 -14.75
CA ASP A 161 -4.93 0.22 -14.08
C ASP A 161 -5.07 -0.85 -12.98
N GLN A 162 -4.00 -1.54 -12.62
CA GLN A 162 -4.03 -2.54 -11.56
C GLN A 162 -3.43 -1.98 -10.27
N LEU A 163 -4.14 -2.14 -9.16
CA LEU A 163 -3.62 -1.88 -7.82
C LEU A 163 -3.60 -3.17 -7.01
N PHE A 164 -2.49 -3.36 -6.33
CA PHE A 164 -2.28 -4.45 -5.38
C PHE A 164 -2.01 -3.87 -4.00
N PHE A 165 -2.46 -4.57 -2.97
CA PHE A 165 -2.11 -4.23 -1.59
C PHE A 165 -1.70 -5.46 -0.80
N ALA A 166 -0.85 -5.24 0.20
CA ALA A 166 -0.46 -6.22 1.18
C ALA A 166 -0.45 -5.57 2.57
N HIS A 167 -0.97 -6.29 3.57
CA HIS A 167 -1.24 -5.71 4.87
C HIS A 167 -1.02 -6.70 6.02
N VAL A 168 -0.44 -6.18 7.12
CA VAL A 168 -0.38 -6.82 8.44
C VAL A 168 -0.51 -5.74 9.51
N GLY A 169 -1.43 -5.90 10.45
CA GLY A 169 -1.59 -5.03 11.61
C GLY A 169 -2.87 -4.20 11.60
N HIS A 170 -2.77 -2.89 11.90
CA HIS A 170 -3.90 -1.96 11.98
C HIS A 170 -3.73 -0.65 11.19
N THR A 171 -2.64 -0.50 10.42
CA THR A 171 -2.59 0.52 9.37
C THR A 171 -3.62 0.19 8.30
N ARG A 172 -4.21 1.18 7.65
CA ARG A 172 -5.32 0.92 6.72
C ARG A 172 -5.05 1.47 5.33
N ALA A 173 -5.65 0.82 4.33
CA ALA A 173 -5.77 1.33 2.97
C ALA A 173 -7.24 1.45 2.58
N TYR A 174 -7.57 2.53 1.88
CA TYR A 174 -8.92 2.83 1.40
C TYR A 174 -8.89 3.19 -0.09
N LEU A 175 -9.95 2.80 -0.80
CA LEU A 175 -10.31 3.32 -2.11
C LEU A 175 -11.43 4.35 -1.93
N PHE A 176 -11.29 5.52 -2.53
CA PHE A 176 -12.36 6.50 -2.67
C PHE A 176 -12.67 6.67 -4.16
N ARG A 177 -13.88 6.24 -4.54
CA ARG A 177 -14.42 6.27 -5.91
C ARG A 177 -15.89 6.67 -5.86
N ASP A 178 -16.34 7.54 -6.74
CA ASP A 178 -17.75 7.95 -6.88
C ASP A 178 -18.36 8.42 -5.54
N ARG A 179 -17.58 9.13 -4.72
CA ARG A 179 -17.95 9.59 -3.37
C ARG A 179 -18.20 8.46 -2.35
N ILE A 180 -17.76 7.26 -2.66
CA ILE A 180 -17.82 6.10 -1.76
C ILE A 180 -16.42 5.80 -1.25
N LEU A 181 -16.28 5.76 0.08
CA LEU A 181 -15.06 5.32 0.77
C LEU A 181 -15.18 3.83 1.08
N THR A 182 -14.23 3.04 0.58
CA THR A 182 -14.19 1.60 0.82
C THR A 182 -12.87 1.23 1.49
N GLN A 183 -12.92 0.65 2.69
CA GLN A 183 -11.74 0.10 3.33
C GLN A 183 -11.30 -1.18 2.61
N LEU A 184 -10.06 -1.23 2.15
CA LEU A 184 -9.47 -2.36 1.42
C LEU A 184 -8.85 -3.38 2.37
N THR A 185 -8.19 -2.91 3.40
CA THR A 185 -7.53 -3.73 4.44
C THR A 185 -8.51 -4.06 5.57
N ARG A 186 -8.16 -5.06 6.35
CA ARG A 186 -8.89 -5.39 7.56
C ARG A 186 -7.91 -5.46 8.73
N ASP A 187 -8.22 -4.72 9.80
CA ASP A 187 -7.37 -4.69 10.97
C ASP A 187 -7.17 -6.08 11.59
N HIS A 188 -5.93 -6.42 11.89
CA HIS A 188 -5.57 -7.63 12.61
C HIS A 188 -5.63 -7.40 14.12
N THR A 189 -6.80 -7.02 14.61
CA THR A 189 -7.07 -6.78 16.03
C THR A 189 -7.97 -7.87 16.63
N ILE A 190 -7.92 -8.01 17.96
CA ILE A 190 -8.82 -8.93 18.68
C ILE A 190 -10.28 -8.53 18.45
N ALA A 191 -10.57 -7.23 18.39
CA ALA A 191 -11.91 -6.71 18.07
C ALA A 191 -12.39 -7.22 16.70
N SER A 192 -11.60 -7.03 15.67
CA SER A 192 -11.90 -7.43 14.29
C SER A 192 -12.16 -8.94 14.16
N ARG A 193 -11.36 -9.75 14.87
CA ARG A 193 -11.55 -11.20 14.93
C ARG A 193 -12.86 -11.59 15.61
N ARG A 194 -13.18 -10.97 16.75
CA ARG A 194 -14.41 -11.25 17.50
C ARG A 194 -15.64 -10.83 16.73
N THR A 195 -15.64 -9.62 16.14
CA THR A 195 -16.76 -9.14 15.31
C THR A 195 -17.09 -10.16 14.21
N ARG A 196 -16.10 -10.72 13.54
CA ARG A 196 -16.31 -11.76 12.52
C ARG A 196 -16.84 -13.07 13.10
N ALA A 197 -16.31 -13.52 14.24
CA ALA A 197 -16.74 -14.76 14.87
C ALA A 197 -18.21 -14.67 15.33
N PHE A 198 -18.68 -13.50 15.71
CA PHE A 198 -20.04 -13.26 16.20
C PHE A 198 -20.99 -12.67 15.15
N SER A 199 -20.52 -12.34 13.94
CA SER A 199 -21.37 -11.78 12.86
C SER A 199 -22.52 -12.69 12.43
N GLN A 200 -22.46 -13.98 12.77
CA GLN A 200 -23.51 -14.95 12.51
C GLN A 200 -24.46 -15.19 13.69
N VAL A 201 -24.25 -14.50 14.82
CA VAL A 201 -25.11 -14.62 16.01
C VAL A 201 -26.09 -13.44 16.05
N PRO A 202 -27.37 -13.66 15.74
CA PRO A 202 -28.37 -12.60 15.82
C PRO A 202 -28.51 -12.13 17.28
N LEU A 203 -28.67 -10.82 17.51
CA LEU A 203 -28.99 -10.21 18.80
C LEU A 203 -27.80 -9.81 19.72
N VAL A 204 -26.56 -9.91 19.28
CA VAL A 204 -25.42 -9.38 20.06
C VAL A 204 -24.86 -8.15 19.36
N ASP A 205 -24.94 -6.99 20.01
CA ASP A 205 -24.19 -5.82 19.54
C ASP A 205 -22.71 -6.00 19.88
N VAL A 206 -22.01 -6.60 18.91
CA VAL A 206 -20.59 -6.97 19.05
C VAL A 206 -19.71 -5.73 19.17
N THR A 207 -20.15 -4.58 18.65
CA THR A 207 -19.38 -3.32 18.67
C THR A 207 -19.19 -2.84 20.11
N VAL A 208 -20.20 -2.95 20.96
CA VAL A 208 -20.11 -2.61 22.39
C VAL A 208 -19.15 -3.56 23.12
N LEU A 209 -19.17 -4.85 22.80
CA LEU A 209 -18.33 -5.87 23.46
C LEU A 209 -16.86 -5.84 23.03
N THR A 210 -16.55 -5.19 21.92
CA THR A 210 -15.20 -5.16 21.35
C THR A 210 -14.54 -3.80 21.38
N ARG A 211 -15.25 -2.76 21.86
CA ARG A 211 -14.76 -1.38 21.84
C ARG A 211 -13.40 -1.20 22.52
N ASP A 212 -13.19 -1.85 23.65
CA ASP A 212 -11.92 -1.78 24.40
C ASP A 212 -10.82 -2.69 23.82
N LEU A 213 -11.10 -3.44 22.74
CA LEU A 213 -10.19 -4.41 22.12
C LEU A 213 -9.68 -3.97 20.76
N THR A 214 -10.05 -2.78 20.30
CA THR A 214 -9.66 -2.25 18.98
C THR A 214 -8.16 -2.01 18.88
N HIS A 215 -7.51 -1.64 19.98
CA HIS A 215 -6.07 -1.40 20.05
C HIS A 215 -5.23 -2.66 20.33
N PHE A 216 -5.86 -3.80 20.64
CA PHE A 216 -5.14 -5.04 20.87
C PHE A 216 -4.90 -5.77 19.56
N LEU A 217 -3.67 -5.70 19.07
CA LEU A 217 -3.24 -6.41 17.88
C LEU A 217 -3.17 -7.92 18.13
N GLU A 218 -3.76 -8.67 17.23
CA GLU A 218 -3.63 -10.13 17.16
C GLU A 218 -2.38 -10.53 16.38
N GLN A 219 -1.96 -9.65 15.46
CA GLN A 219 -0.86 -9.94 14.55
C GLN A 219 -0.10 -8.67 14.17
N THR A 220 1.22 -8.77 14.22
CA THR A 220 2.19 -7.75 13.82
C THR A 220 3.34 -8.40 13.07
N ILE A 221 4.17 -7.61 12.42
CA ILE A 221 5.45 -8.07 11.89
C ILE A 221 6.50 -7.92 12.99
N GLY A 222 7.37 -8.93 13.17
CA GLY A 222 8.37 -8.98 14.25
C GLY A 222 7.97 -9.87 15.41
N MET A 223 6.74 -10.37 15.47
CA MET A 223 6.30 -11.36 16.48
C MET A 223 6.95 -12.74 16.34
N SER A 224 7.59 -12.98 15.24
CA SER A 224 8.41 -14.15 14.92
C SER A 224 7.94 -15.50 15.46
N GLY A 225 6.90 -16.02 14.86
CA GLY A 225 6.68 -17.46 14.91
C GLY A 225 7.46 -18.17 13.79
N SER A 226 7.60 -19.46 13.90
CA SER A 226 8.21 -20.30 12.84
C SER A 226 7.49 -20.19 11.48
N THR A 227 6.27 -19.69 11.46
CA THR A 227 5.40 -19.56 10.28
C THR A 227 5.42 -18.18 9.63
N GLY A 228 5.94 -17.15 10.31
CA GLY A 228 5.85 -15.75 9.87
C GLY A 228 4.44 -15.15 10.01
N PRO A 229 4.24 -13.86 9.67
CA PRO A 229 2.94 -13.21 9.75
C PRO A 229 2.01 -13.71 8.64
N ARG A 230 0.70 -13.78 8.93
CA ARG A 230 -0.31 -13.96 7.88
C ARG A 230 -0.53 -12.62 7.18
N VAL A 231 -0.25 -12.57 5.90
CA VAL A 231 -0.40 -11.36 5.09
C VAL A 231 -1.76 -11.36 4.41
N ASP A 232 -2.55 -10.31 4.62
CA ASP A 232 -3.74 -10.07 3.82
C ASP A 232 -3.30 -9.35 2.53
N VAL A 233 -3.68 -9.91 1.38
CA VAL A 233 -3.39 -9.36 0.06
C VAL A 233 -4.67 -9.25 -0.74
N GLY A 234 -4.70 -8.28 -1.64
CA GLY A 234 -5.79 -8.12 -2.59
C GLY A 234 -5.34 -7.28 -3.79
N ASN A 235 -6.17 -7.32 -4.81
CA ASN A 235 -6.01 -6.51 -6.01
C ASN A 235 -7.37 -6.04 -6.52
N PHE A 236 -7.36 -4.96 -7.27
CA PHE A 236 -8.53 -4.46 -7.98
C PHE A 236 -8.11 -3.55 -9.13
N ARG A 237 -9.05 -3.33 -10.03
CA ARG A 237 -8.84 -2.43 -11.16
C ARG A 237 -9.14 -0.99 -10.78
N LEU A 238 -8.18 -0.10 -11.06
CA LEU A 238 -8.32 1.33 -10.90
C LEU A 238 -9.12 1.94 -12.05
N GLU A 239 -9.80 3.04 -11.74
CA GLU A 239 -10.47 3.92 -12.70
C GLU A 239 -9.88 5.33 -12.61
N ASP A 240 -10.15 6.14 -13.64
CA ASP A 240 -9.71 7.53 -13.64
C ASP A 240 -10.27 8.30 -12.45
N SER A 241 -9.44 9.14 -11.86
CA SER A 241 -9.77 9.95 -10.67
C SER A 241 -9.92 9.19 -9.35
N ASP A 242 -9.63 7.90 -9.29
CA ASP A 242 -9.57 7.16 -8.03
C ASP A 242 -8.57 7.79 -7.06
N LEU A 243 -8.96 7.86 -5.78
CA LEU A 243 -8.06 8.18 -4.68
C LEU A 243 -7.78 6.94 -3.85
N ILE A 244 -6.50 6.70 -3.61
CA ILE A 244 -6.05 5.67 -2.66
C ILE A 244 -5.47 6.37 -1.44
N LEU A 245 -6.06 6.12 -0.27
CA LEU A 245 -5.54 6.58 1.01
C LEU A 245 -4.88 5.40 1.73
N VAL A 246 -3.64 5.59 2.21
CA VAL A 246 -2.96 4.67 3.13
C VAL A 246 -2.60 5.47 4.39
N CYS A 247 -2.99 4.98 5.57
CA CYS A 247 -2.79 5.73 6.80
C CYS A 247 -2.52 4.82 8.01
N SER A 248 -1.91 5.40 9.05
CA SER A 248 -1.80 4.77 10.37
C SER A 248 -3.10 4.93 11.16
N ASN A 249 -3.23 4.16 12.25
CA ASN A 249 -4.38 4.20 13.13
C ASN A 249 -4.55 5.57 13.82
N GLY A 250 -3.49 6.32 14.06
CA GLY A 250 -3.60 7.67 14.63
C GLY A 250 -4.48 8.63 13.82
N VAL A 251 -4.64 8.36 12.50
CA VAL A 251 -5.65 9.05 11.68
C VAL A 251 -7.04 8.47 11.92
N THR A 252 -7.21 7.16 11.80
CA THR A 252 -8.54 6.51 11.80
C THR A 252 -9.16 6.34 13.18
N ASP A 253 -8.39 6.43 14.24
CA ASP A 253 -8.89 6.43 15.61
C ASP A 253 -9.45 7.82 16.03
N ASN A 254 -9.04 8.88 15.32
CA ASN A 254 -9.39 10.27 15.64
C ASN A 254 -10.29 10.93 14.57
N VAL A 255 -10.42 10.33 13.37
CA VAL A 255 -11.24 10.87 12.27
C VAL A 255 -12.22 9.81 11.80
N GLU A 256 -13.52 10.09 11.94
CA GLU A 256 -14.58 9.17 11.50
C GLU A 256 -14.59 8.99 9.97
N GLU A 257 -15.01 7.82 9.49
CA GLU A 257 -15.04 7.50 8.06
C GLU A 257 -15.91 8.47 7.23
N ALA A 258 -17.01 8.98 7.80
CA ALA A 258 -17.82 10.01 7.15
C ALA A 258 -17.01 11.28 6.87
N THR A 259 -16.23 11.71 7.86
CA THR A 259 -15.35 12.89 7.74
C THR A 259 -14.19 12.64 6.77
N LEU A 260 -13.61 11.43 6.77
CA LEU A 260 -12.62 11.03 5.76
C LEU A 260 -13.21 11.17 4.35
N SER A 261 -14.42 10.63 4.14
CA SER A 261 -15.13 10.71 2.86
C SER A 261 -15.41 12.15 2.42
N ASP A 262 -15.85 13.02 3.35
CA ASP A 262 -16.12 14.44 3.07
C ASP A 262 -14.84 15.18 2.65
N ILE A 263 -13.72 14.94 3.35
CA ILE A 263 -12.42 15.55 3.03
C ILE A 263 -11.96 15.10 1.64
N LEU A 264 -12.01 13.79 1.35
CA LEU A 264 -11.62 13.23 0.05
C LEU A 264 -12.50 13.72 -1.10
N SER A 265 -13.79 13.99 -0.84
CA SER A 265 -14.73 14.53 -1.83
C SER A 265 -14.45 15.97 -2.23
N SER A 266 -13.59 16.69 -1.52
CA SER A 266 -13.39 18.15 -1.71
C SER A 266 -12.68 18.52 -3.02
N GLY A 267 -12.11 17.54 -3.74
CA GLY A 267 -11.40 17.75 -5.00
C GLY A 267 -10.03 18.44 -4.89
N ARG A 268 -9.57 18.73 -3.66
CA ARG A 268 -8.27 19.37 -3.41
C ARG A 268 -7.11 18.45 -3.81
N PRO A 269 -5.91 19.00 -4.03
CA PRO A 269 -4.69 18.21 -4.27
C PRO A 269 -4.41 17.22 -3.13
N PRO A 270 -3.78 16.06 -3.42
CA PRO A 270 -3.48 15.02 -2.43
C PRO A 270 -2.69 15.49 -1.22
N ASP A 271 -1.74 16.42 -1.38
CA ASP A 271 -0.93 16.99 -0.29
C ASP A 271 -1.78 17.83 0.68
N GLU A 272 -2.71 18.63 0.17
CA GLU A 272 -3.65 19.39 1.01
C GLU A 272 -4.63 18.47 1.75
N LEU A 273 -5.06 17.38 1.10
CA LEU A 273 -5.92 16.38 1.72
C LEU A 273 -5.19 15.68 2.88
N CYS A 274 -3.95 15.24 2.66
CA CYS A 274 -3.11 14.64 3.70
C CYS A 274 -2.91 15.60 4.88
N GLY A 275 -2.56 16.86 4.60
CA GLY A 275 -2.41 17.89 5.62
C GLY A 275 -3.67 18.07 6.45
N THR A 276 -4.85 18.15 5.79
CA THR A 276 -6.14 18.30 6.47
C THR A 276 -6.45 17.10 7.37
N LEU A 277 -6.22 15.87 6.89
CA LEU A 277 -6.49 14.65 7.66
C LEU A 277 -5.62 14.55 8.89
N VAL A 278 -4.31 14.76 8.75
CA VAL A 278 -3.36 14.68 9.86
C VAL A 278 -3.59 15.81 10.86
N ASP A 279 -3.82 17.05 10.40
CA ASP A 279 -4.15 18.18 11.26
C ASP A 279 -5.43 17.94 12.08
N LEU A 280 -6.46 17.37 11.45
CA LEU A 280 -7.71 17.05 12.12
C LEU A 280 -7.49 15.95 13.16
N ALA A 281 -6.79 14.87 12.83
CA ALA A 281 -6.47 13.80 13.76
C ALA A 281 -5.72 14.33 14.99
N MET A 282 -4.73 15.20 14.78
CA MET A 282 -3.96 15.80 15.86
C MET A 282 -4.77 16.75 16.75
N ARG A 283 -5.81 17.39 16.22
CA ARG A 283 -6.73 18.24 16.99
C ARG A 283 -7.78 17.44 17.76
N SER A 284 -8.27 16.34 17.19
CA SER A 284 -9.36 15.52 17.77
C SER A 284 -8.91 14.62 18.93
N GLY A 285 -7.65 14.21 18.94
CA GLY A 285 -7.05 13.40 20.01
C GLY A 285 -5.56 13.67 20.08
N GLY A 286 -4.85 13.31 19.03
CA GLY A 286 -3.44 13.60 18.81
C GLY A 286 -2.50 12.98 19.82
N GLU A 287 -2.90 11.89 20.48
CA GLU A 287 -2.06 11.18 21.45
C GLU A 287 -1.04 10.30 20.74
N ASP A 288 -1.45 9.65 19.66
CA ASP A 288 -0.64 8.77 18.82
C ASP A 288 -0.09 9.48 17.59
N ASP A 289 0.91 8.87 16.97
CA ASP A 289 1.50 9.34 15.70
C ASP A 289 0.48 9.18 14.58
N ALA A 290 0.39 10.16 13.68
CA ALA A 290 -0.59 10.16 12.61
C ALA A 290 0.10 10.35 11.25
N THR A 291 -0.11 9.40 10.34
CA THR A 291 0.45 9.40 8.98
C THR A 291 -0.64 9.15 7.95
N ALA A 292 -0.68 9.96 6.91
CA ALA A 292 -1.57 9.79 5.76
C ALA A 292 -0.81 9.97 4.44
N LEU A 293 -1.02 9.04 3.50
CA LEU A 293 -0.56 9.09 2.13
C LEU A 293 -1.76 9.02 1.21
N ILE A 294 -1.83 9.87 0.19
CA ILE A 294 -2.89 9.83 -0.81
C ILE A 294 -2.26 9.81 -2.21
N ALA A 295 -2.79 8.93 -3.07
CA ALA A 295 -2.52 8.91 -4.50
C ALA A 295 -3.81 9.19 -5.27
N ARG A 296 -3.78 10.12 -6.22
CA ARG A 296 -4.84 10.32 -7.22
C ARG A 296 -4.35 9.79 -8.56
N TYR A 297 -5.09 8.85 -9.13
CA TYR A 297 -4.76 8.22 -10.39
C TYR A 297 -5.43 8.94 -11.56
N HIS A 298 -4.65 9.22 -12.61
CA HIS A 298 -5.10 9.74 -13.89
C HIS A 298 -4.86 8.66 -14.94
N ILE A 299 -5.95 7.98 -15.31
CA ILE A 299 -5.92 6.84 -16.22
C ILE A 299 -6.55 7.25 -17.55
N PRO A 300 -5.77 7.37 -18.62
CA PRO A 300 -6.33 7.74 -19.92
C PRO A 300 -7.23 6.62 -20.45
N ALA A 301 -8.32 7.04 -21.10
CA ALA A 301 -9.25 6.15 -21.79
C ALA A 301 -8.58 5.35 -22.93
#